data_2b1033ca8d653390de1d92cac143a86f
#
_entry.id   2b1033ca8d653390de1d92cac143a86f
#
_cell.length_a   1.000
_cell.length_b   1.000
_cell.length_c   1.000
_cell.angle_alpha   90.00
_cell.angle_beta   90.00
_cell.angle_gamma   90.00
#
_symmetry.space_group_name_H-M   'P 1'
#
loop_
_entity.id
_entity.type
_entity.pdbx_description
1 polymer ?
#
loop_
_entity_poly.entity_id
_entity_poly.type
_entity_poly.pdbx_seq_one_letter_code
_entity_poly.pdbx_strand_id
1 'polypeptide(L)'
;LLQPAYQGTYGDLSPEQVKKDIDRVFNYIDKETPARVVDKNTGKVITDYTTMGDEAQLERGAFRLASYEWGVTYSALIAAADTTGDQHYADYVQNRFRFLAEVAPHFKRVYTEKGKTDSQLLQILTPHALDDAGAVCAAMIKLRLKDQTLPVDGLIQNYFDFIINKEYRLADGTFA
;
A
#
# COMPACT_ATOMS: atom_id res chain seq x y z
N LEU A 1 0.48 31.63 20.69
CA LEU A 1 -0.75 30.85 20.59
C LEU A 1 -0.92 30.10 21.90
N LEU A 2 -1.88 30.55 22.75
CA LEU A 2 -2.27 29.83 23.96
C LEU A 2 -3.07 28.60 23.50
N GLN A 3 -2.55 27.41 23.77
CA GLN A 3 -3.34 26.20 23.61
C GLN A 3 -4.48 26.22 24.62
N PRO A 4 -5.72 25.95 24.20
CA PRO A 4 -6.81 25.83 25.16
C PRO A 4 -6.53 24.68 26.11
N ALA A 5 -6.80 24.89 27.40
CA ALA A 5 -6.74 23.83 28.39
C ALA A 5 -7.83 22.80 28.05
N TYR A 6 -7.44 21.68 27.47
CA TYR A 6 -8.35 20.55 27.28
C TYR A 6 -8.64 19.92 28.64
N GLN A 7 -9.82 20.14 29.16
CA GLN A 7 -10.36 19.36 30.27
C GLN A 7 -10.84 18.00 29.72
N GLY A 8 -9.91 17.14 29.39
CA GLY A 8 -10.21 15.75 29.05
C GLY A 8 -9.33 14.89 29.92
N THR A 9 -9.89 14.36 30.98
CA THR A 9 -9.30 13.18 31.63
C THR A 9 -9.46 12.04 30.63
N TYR A 10 -8.45 11.83 29.81
CA TYR A 10 -8.32 10.53 29.15
C TYR A 10 -8.02 9.54 30.27
N GLY A 11 -9.01 8.73 30.65
CA GLY A 11 -8.81 7.62 31.58
C GLY A 11 -7.74 6.67 31.03
N ASP A 12 -7.18 5.84 31.89
CA ASP A 12 -6.27 4.77 31.47
C ASP A 12 -6.99 3.87 30.46
N LEU A 13 -6.45 3.79 29.24
CA LEU A 13 -6.98 2.91 28.22
C LEU A 13 -6.55 1.48 28.52
N SER A 14 -7.51 0.56 28.59
CA SER A 14 -7.17 -0.87 28.64
C SER A 14 -6.70 -1.37 27.26
N PRO A 15 -5.88 -2.43 27.20
CA PRO A 15 -5.50 -3.07 25.95
C PRO A 15 -6.71 -3.47 25.09
N GLU A 16 -7.80 -3.92 25.73
CA GLU A 16 -9.04 -4.32 25.06
C GLU A 16 -9.74 -3.11 24.41
N GLN A 17 -9.74 -1.96 25.08
CA GLN A 17 -10.32 -0.74 24.51
C GLN A 17 -9.50 -0.26 23.30
N VAL A 18 -8.16 -0.29 23.41
CA VAL A 18 -7.26 0.07 22.30
C VAL A 18 -7.49 -0.88 21.13
N LYS A 19 -7.55 -2.20 21.37
CA LYS A 19 -7.82 -3.18 20.30
C LYS A 19 -9.16 -2.91 19.62
N LYS A 20 -10.22 -2.63 20.38
CA LYS A 20 -11.54 -2.30 19.82
C LYS A 20 -11.51 -1.09 18.90
N ASP A 21 -10.72 -0.06 19.23
CA ASP A 21 -10.58 1.12 18.39
C ASP A 21 -9.76 0.81 17.13
N ILE A 22 -8.72 -0.02 17.23
CA ILE A 22 -7.97 -0.52 16.06
C ILE A 22 -8.90 -1.32 15.15
N ASP A 23 -9.69 -2.26 15.68
CA ASP A 23 -10.64 -3.07 14.91
C ASP A 23 -11.66 -2.20 14.17
N ARG A 24 -12.18 -1.16 14.83
CA ARG A 24 -13.12 -0.23 14.20
C ARG A 24 -12.51 0.50 13.01
N VAL A 25 -11.28 0.98 13.15
CA VAL A 25 -10.54 1.64 12.05
C VAL A 25 -10.23 0.64 10.96
N PHE A 26 -9.70 -0.53 11.32
CA PHE A 26 -9.37 -1.60 10.39
C PHE A 26 -10.57 -2.03 9.54
N ASN A 27 -11.72 -2.29 10.16
CA ASN A 27 -12.94 -2.69 9.44
C ASN A 27 -13.39 -1.63 8.42
N TYR A 28 -13.19 -0.36 8.74
CA TYR A 28 -13.48 0.73 7.81
C TYR A 28 -12.51 0.72 6.61
N ILE A 29 -11.20 0.69 6.87
CA ILE A 29 -10.23 0.68 5.77
C ILE A 29 -10.30 -0.59 4.91
N ASP A 30 -10.57 -1.76 5.49
CA ASP A 30 -10.74 -2.99 4.71
C ASP A 30 -11.91 -2.89 3.73
N LYS A 31 -13.03 -2.35 4.18
CA LYS A 31 -14.21 -2.10 3.36
C LYS A 31 -13.92 -1.09 2.23
N GLU A 32 -13.21 -0.02 2.53
CA GLU A 32 -13.04 1.14 1.65
C GLU A 32 -11.79 1.05 0.74
N THR A 33 -11.03 -0.04 0.79
CA THR A 33 -9.84 -0.27 -0.05
C THR A 33 -9.92 -1.59 -0.82
N PRO A 34 -10.76 -1.68 -1.86
CA PRO A 34 -10.88 -2.91 -2.63
C PRO A 34 -9.56 -3.22 -3.36
N ALA A 35 -9.11 -4.49 -3.26
CA ALA A 35 -7.98 -5.03 -4.01
C ALA A 35 -8.53 -5.90 -5.16
N ARG A 36 -9.09 -5.26 -6.18
CA ARG A 36 -9.74 -5.90 -7.32
C ARG A 36 -9.44 -5.15 -8.61
N VAL A 37 -9.43 -5.87 -9.72
CA VAL A 37 -9.42 -5.30 -11.06
C VAL A 37 -10.84 -5.30 -11.61
N VAL A 38 -11.21 -4.22 -12.26
CA VAL A 38 -12.49 -4.08 -12.95
C VAL A 38 -12.27 -3.63 -14.40
N ASP A 39 -13.19 -3.98 -15.26
CA ASP A 39 -13.29 -3.38 -16.59
C ASP A 39 -13.88 -1.97 -16.46
N LYS A 40 -13.15 -0.96 -16.94
CA LYS A 40 -13.52 0.46 -16.74
C LYS A 40 -14.79 0.88 -17.46
N ASN A 41 -15.21 0.13 -18.51
CA ASN A 41 -16.40 0.47 -19.29
C ASN A 41 -17.67 -0.16 -18.70
N THR A 42 -17.53 -1.37 -18.11
CA THR A 42 -18.68 -2.15 -17.64
C THR A 42 -18.79 -2.22 -16.12
N GLY A 43 -17.70 -1.90 -15.40
CA GLY A 43 -17.60 -2.07 -13.95
C GLY A 43 -17.51 -3.53 -13.48
N LYS A 44 -17.46 -4.50 -14.40
CA LYS A 44 -17.38 -5.91 -14.04
C LYS A 44 -16.02 -6.25 -13.45
N VAL A 45 -16.03 -7.02 -12.36
CA VAL A 45 -14.80 -7.53 -11.72
C VAL A 45 -14.14 -8.55 -12.65
N ILE A 46 -12.82 -8.41 -12.83
CA ILE A 46 -11.97 -9.34 -13.57
C ILE A 46 -11.28 -10.22 -12.52
N THR A 47 -11.61 -11.50 -12.51
CA THR A 47 -11.04 -12.48 -11.56
C THR A 47 -9.90 -13.29 -12.15
N ASP A 48 -9.86 -13.42 -13.48
CA ASP A 48 -8.76 -14.06 -14.21
C ASP A 48 -7.85 -12.97 -14.79
N TYR A 49 -6.75 -12.69 -14.11
CA TYR A 49 -5.82 -11.63 -14.51
C TYR A 49 -5.04 -11.95 -15.79
N THR A 50 -5.06 -13.20 -16.26
CA THR A 50 -4.47 -13.55 -17.56
C THR A 50 -5.28 -13.01 -18.74
N THR A 51 -6.57 -12.71 -18.53
CA THR A 51 -7.50 -12.18 -19.53
C THR A 51 -7.61 -10.66 -19.53
N MET A 52 -6.82 -9.95 -18.70
CA MET A 52 -6.87 -8.49 -18.64
C MET A 52 -6.55 -7.85 -20.00
N GLY A 53 -7.49 -7.03 -20.46
CA GLY A 53 -7.34 -6.15 -21.63
C GLY A 53 -6.94 -4.73 -21.24
N ASP A 54 -6.93 -3.86 -22.24
CA ASP A 54 -6.59 -2.43 -22.08
C ASP A 54 -7.58 -1.64 -21.22
N GLU A 55 -8.76 -2.20 -21.02
CA GLU A 55 -9.85 -1.61 -20.23
C GLU A 55 -9.76 -1.98 -18.74
N ALA A 56 -8.76 -2.80 -18.37
CA ALA A 56 -8.53 -3.15 -16.98
C ALA A 56 -8.06 -1.94 -16.17
N GLN A 57 -8.62 -1.77 -15.00
CA GLN A 57 -8.17 -0.79 -13.99
C GLN A 57 -8.38 -1.33 -12.59
N LEU A 58 -7.67 -0.78 -11.61
CA LEU A 58 -7.97 -1.08 -10.22
C LEU A 58 -9.33 -0.48 -9.84
N GLU A 59 -10.12 -1.23 -9.09
CA GLU A 59 -11.36 -0.71 -8.52
C GLU A 59 -11.04 0.48 -7.61
N ARG A 60 -11.82 1.55 -7.73
CA ARG A 60 -11.65 2.76 -6.92
C ARG A 60 -12.38 2.61 -5.60
N GLY A 61 -11.66 2.72 -4.51
CA GLY A 61 -12.21 2.88 -3.17
C GLY A 61 -12.03 4.30 -2.66
N ALA A 62 -12.29 4.51 -1.38
CA ALA A 62 -12.07 5.81 -0.74
C ALA A 62 -10.58 6.16 -0.63
N PHE A 63 -9.71 5.14 -0.66
CA PHE A 63 -8.26 5.29 -0.52
C PHE A 63 -7.52 4.57 -1.63
N ARG A 64 -6.25 4.97 -1.84
CA ARG A 64 -5.34 4.32 -2.78
C ARG A 64 -4.69 3.10 -2.13
N LEU A 65 -4.31 2.10 -2.95
CA LEU A 65 -3.55 0.95 -2.46
C LEU A 65 -2.04 1.20 -2.37
N ALA A 66 -1.55 2.24 -3.04
CA ALA A 66 -0.14 2.60 -3.06
C ALA A 66 -0.02 4.12 -2.94
N SER A 67 0.35 4.58 -1.77
CA SER A 67 0.69 5.97 -1.45
C SER A 67 1.48 5.99 -0.14
N TYR A 68 2.06 7.12 0.21
CA TYR A 68 2.73 7.32 1.48
C TYR A 68 1.85 6.91 2.67
N GLU A 69 0.61 7.41 2.73
CA GLU A 69 -0.31 7.13 3.83
C GLU A 69 -0.62 5.64 3.93
N TRP A 70 -0.72 4.96 2.77
CA TRP A 70 -0.99 3.52 2.77
C TRP A 70 0.25 2.71 3.15
N GLY A 71 1.44 3.12 2.77
CA GLY A 71 2.69 2.53 3.26
C GLY A 71 2.82 2.58 4.79
N VAL A 72 2.48 3.73 5.39
CA VAL A 72 2.41 3.89 6.85
C VAL A 72 1.32 3.01 7.45
N THR A 73 0.13 2.99 6.85
CA THR A 73 -1.00 2.14 7.30
C THR A 73 -0.65 0.66 7.27
N TYR A 74 -0.05 0.17 6.19
CA TYR A 74 0.43 -1.22 6.12
C TYR A 74 1.45 -1.54 7.20
N SER A 75 2.42 -0.65 7.43
CA SER A 75 3.41 -0.81 8.50
C SER A 75 2.78 -0.85 9.89
N ALA A 76 1.75 -0.03 10.12
CA ALA A 76 1.00 0.01 11.37
C ALA A 76 0.18 -1.28 11.58
N LEU A 77 -0.46 -1.81 10.54
CA LEU A 77 -1.22 -3.06 10.61
C LEU A 77 -0.31 -4.28 10.86
N ILE A 78 0.88 -4.31 10.25
CA ILE A 78 1.89 -5.34 10.56
C ILE A 78 2.28 -5.27 12.05
N ALA A 79 2.50 -4.07 12.58
CA ALA A 79 2.82 -3.88 13.99
C ALA A 79 1.65 -4.22 14.91
N ALA A 80 0.40 -3.93 14.49
CA ALA A 80 -0.80 -4.33 15.22
C ALA A 80 -0.91 -5.85 15.33
N ALA A 81 -0.65 -6.59 14.24
CA ALA A 81 -0.62 -8.05 14.29
C ALA A 81 0.43 -8.57 15.25
N ASP A 82 1.64 -8.00 15.24
CA ASP A 82 2.72 -8.40 16.14
C ASP A 82 2.39 -8.14 17.61
N THR A 83 1.74 -7.01 17.89
CA THR A 83 1.46 -6.58 19.26
C THR A 83 0.25 -7.29 19.84
N THR A 84 -0.78 -7.53 19.05
CA THR A 84 -2.05 -8.12 19.51
C THR A 84 -2.09 -9.63 19.36
N GLY A 85 -1.23 -10.21 18.52
CA GLY A 85 -1.30 -11.62 18.10
C GLY A 85 -2.40 -11.91 17.07
N ASP A 86 -3.15 -10.90 16.65
CA ASP A 86 -4.27 -11.03 15.73
C ASP A 86 -3.80 -10.92 14.28
N GLN A 87 -3.70 -12.05 13.60
CA GLN A 87 -3.11 -12.14 12.26
C GLN A 87 -3.94 -11.48 11.16
N HIS A 88 -5.24 -11.25 11.36
CA HIS A 88 -6.08 -10.67 10.31
C HIS A 88 -5.58 -9.30 9.79
N TYR A 89 -4.88 -8.52 10.63
CA TYR A 89 -4.24 -7.27 10.21
C TYR A 89 -3.09 -7.51 9.22
N ALA A 90 -2.24 -8.51 9.51
CA ALA A 90 -1.14 -8.88 8.61
C ALA A 90 -1.67 -9.53 7.33
N ASP A 91 -2.69 -10.38 7.41
CA ASP A 91 -3.33 -11.02 6.26
C ASP A 91 -3.91 -9.99 5.28
N TYR A 92 -4.50 -8.92 5.81
CA TYR A 92 -4.97 -7.80 4.99
C TYR A 92 -3.84 -7.22 4.14
N VAL A 93 -2.68 -6.92 4.76
CA VAL A 93 -1.51 -6.35 4.07
C VAL A 93 -0.95 -7.34 3.06
N GLN A 94 -0.81 -8.62 3.48
CA GLN A 94 -0.31 -9.69 2.62
C GLN A 94 -1.15 -9.85 1.35
N ASN A 95 -2.47 -9.85 1.50
CA ASN A 95 -3.40 -9.98 0.38
C ASN A 95 -3.27 -8.81 -0.61
N ARG A 96 -3.13 -7.56 -0.12
CA ARG A 96 -2.92 -6.39 -0.98
C ARG A 96 -1.58 -6.46 -1.71
N PHE A 97 -0.52 -6.85 -1.04
CA PHE A 97 0.79 -6.97 -1.68
C PHE A 97 0.86 -8.11 -2.70
N ARG A 98 0.24 -9.26 -2.42
CA ARG A 98 0.09 -10.35 -3.42
C ARG A 98 -0.69 -9.86 -4.63
N PHE A 99 -1.82 -9.22 -4.42
CA PHE A 99 -2.63 -8.63 -5.48
C PHE A 99 -1.82 -7.66 -6.35
N LEU A 100 -1.14 -6.68 -5.72
CA LEU A 100 -0.31 -5.71 -6.45
C LEU A 100 0.80 -6.38 -7.25
N ALA A 101 1.47 -7.38 -6.68
CA ALA A 101 2.53 -8.12 -7.37
C ALA A 101 1.99 -8.93 -8.57
N GLU A 102 0.80 -9.50 -8.44
CA GLU A 102 0.15 -10.31 -9.47
C GLU A 102 -0.31 -9.46 -10.67
N VAL A 103 -0.87 -8.28 -10.41
CA VAL A 103 -1.40 -7.43 -11.49
C VAL A 103 -0.35 -6.51 -12.12
N ALA A 104 0.72 -6.17 -11.41
CA ALA A 104 1.74 -5.23 -11.86
C ALA A 104 2.35 -5.55 -13.24
N PRO A 105 2.63 -6.82 -13.61
CA PRO A 105 3.18 -7.15 -14.94
C PRO A 105 2.30 -6.71 -16.09
N HIS A 106 0.97 -6.88 -15.99
CA HIS A 106 0.03 -6.43 -17.01
C HIS A 106 0.08 -4.91 -17.19
N PHE A 107 -0.06 -4.17 -16.07
CA PHE A 107 -0.07 -2.71 -16.12
C PHE A 107 1.28 -2.13 -16.54
N LYS A 108 2.39 -2.80 -16.22
CA LYS A 108 3.73 -2.43 -16.71
C LYS A 108 3.82 -2.58 -18.23
N ARG A 109 3.31 -3.68 -18.78
CA ARG A 109 3.25 -3.91 -20.23
C ARG A 109 2.42 -2.80 -20.90
N VAL A 110 1.21 -2.53 -20.40
CA VAL A 110 0.34 -1.47 -20.95
C VAL A 110 1.02 -0.11 -20.91
N TYR A 111 1.72 0.20 -19.82
CA TYR A 111 2.49 1.45 -19.71
C TYR A 111 3.62 1.53 -20.75
N THR A 112 4.36 0.45 -20.95
CA THR A 112 5.46 0.39 -21.92
C THR A 112 4.96 0.57 -23.35
N GLU A 113 3.82 -0.03 -23.69
CA GLU A 113 3.24 0.01 -25.03
C GLU A 113 2.52 1.34 -25.34
N LYS A 114 1.89 1.96 -24.35
CA LYS A 114 0.95 3.09 -24.54
C LYS A 114 1.34 4.38 -23.83
N GLY A 115 2.37 4.37 -22.99
CA GLY A 115 2.80 5.53 -22.20
C GLY A 115 1.82 5.92 -21.08
N LYS A 116 0.80 5.11 -20.81
CA LYS A 116 -0.21 5.34 -19.75
C LYS A 116 -0.71 4.04 -19.18
N THR A 117 -1.08 4.06 -17.89
CA THR A 117 -1.64 2.90 -17.20
C THR A 117 -2.50 3.37 -16.02
N ASP A 118 -2.99 2.45 -15.18
CA ASP A 118 -3.72 2.80 -13.96
C ASP A 118 -2.87 3.68 -13.03
N SER A 119 -3.44 4.78 -12.54
CA SER A 119 -2.70 5.79 -11.77
C SER A 119 -2.19 5.27 -10.41
N GLN A 120 -2.85 4.28 -9.80
CA GLN A 120 -2.37 3.69 -8.55
C GLN A 120 -1.17 2.78 -8.81
N LEU A 121 -1.21 2.00 -9.91
CA LEU A 121 -0.08 1.17 -10.33
C LEU A 121 1.09 2.03 -10.83
N LEU A 122 0.82 3.18 -11.42
CA LEU A 122 1.87 4.06 -11.91
C LEU A 122 2.83 4.47 -10.77
N GLN A 123 2.32 4.75 -9.57
CA GLN A 123 3.15 5.07 -8.41
C GLN A 123 4.11 3.92 -8.01
N ILE A 124 3.71 2.68 -8.25
CA ILE A 124 4.55 1.51 -8.00
C ILE A 124 5.52 1.27 -9.16
N LEU A 125 5.05 1.42 -10.40
CA LEU A 125 5.81 1.10 -11.61
C LEU A 125 6.84 2.17 -11.96
N THR A 126 6.51 3.43 -11.72
CA THR A 126 7.37 4.60 -11.95
C THR A 126 7.35 5.52 -10.73
N PRO A 127 7.96 5.11 -9.61
CA PRO A 127 8.03 5.95 -8.42
C PRO A 127 8.65 7.32 -8.74
N HIS A 128 8.19 8.37 -8.07
CA HIS A 128 8.61 9.75 -8.35
C HIS A 128 8.73 10.63 -7.09
N ALA A 129 8.43 10.06 -5.92
CA ALA A 129 8.57 10.75 -4.64
C ALA A 129 9.15 9.78 -3.60
N LEU A 130 10.09 10.28 -2.81
CA LEU A 130 10.86 9.49 -1.85
C LEU A 130 9.98 8.94 -0.73
N ASP A 131 9.04 9.73 -0.23
CA ASP A 131 8.13 9.36 0.84
C ASP A 131 7.14 8.25 0.41
N ASP A 132 6.51 8.42 -0.76
CA ASP A 132 5.63 7.40 -1.34
C ASP A 132 6.37 6.08 -1.57
N ALA A 133 7.54 6.15 -2.21
CA ALA A 133 8.36 4.98 -2.52
C ALA A 133 8.88 4.31 -1.25
N GLY A 134 9.41 5.11 -0.32
CA GLY A 134 10.03 4.61 0.92
C GLY A 134 9.00 3.96 1.85
N ALA A 135 7.85 4.58 2.06
CA ALA A 135 6.82 4.06 2.98
C ALA A 135 6.25 2.71 2.52
N VAL A 136 5.87 2.59 1.24
CA VAL A 136 5.32 1.33 0.70
C VAL A 136 6.39 0.25 0.63
N CYS A 137 7.60 0.58 0.16
CA CYS A 137 8.72 -0.36 0.08
C CYS A 137 9.10 -0.91 1.47
N ALA A 138 9.16 -0.05 2.48
CA ALA A 138 9.45 -0.47 3.85
C ALA A 138 8.42 -1.45 4.40
N ALA A 139 7.13 -1.23 4.12
CA ALA A 139 6.08 -2.17 4.51
C ALA A 139 6.20 -3.51 3.77
N MET A 140 6.52 -3.49 2.47
CA MET A 140 6.77 -4.71 1.69
C MET A 140 7.95 -5.50 2.24
N ILE A 141 9.07 -4.84 2.54
CA ILE A 141 10.25 -5.48 3.13
C ILE A 141 9.92 -6.10 4.49
N LYS A 142 9.23 -5.37 5.38
CA LYS A 142 8.82 -5.88 6.69
C LYS A 142 8.03 -7.18 6.58
N LEU A 143 7.06 -7.23 5.68
CA LEU A 143 6.24 -8.43 5.51
C LEU A 143 7.01 -9.55 4.80
N ARG A 144 7.83 -9.22 3.79
CA ARG A 144 8.67 -10.19 3.07
C ARG A 144 9.68 -10.90 3.97
N LEU A 145 10.20 -10.21 4.99
CA LEU A 145 11.08 -10.82 6.00
C LEU A 145 10.35 -11.85 6.87
N LYS A 146 9.03 -11.70 7.05
CA LYS A 146 8.19 -12.64 7.81
C LYS A 146 7.65 -13.77 6.94
N ASP A 147 7.25 -13.46 5.70
CA ASP A 147 6.77 -14.43 4.71
C ASP A 147 7.65 -14.41 3.47
N GLN A 148 8.62 -15.33 3.43
CA GLN A 148 9.54 -15.46 2.29
C GLN A 148 8.87 -15.97 1.00
N THR A 149 7.59 -16.33 1.02
CA THR A 149 6.82 -16.72 -0.17
C THR A 149 6.09 -15.55 -0.82
N LEU A 150 6.09 -14.37 -0.19
CA LEU A 150 5.44 -13.18 -0.70
C LEU A 150 6.13 -12.69 -2.00
N PRO A 151 5.43 -12.61 -3.15
CA PRO A 151 6.07 -12.38 -4.45
C PRO A 151 6.31 -10.89 -4.76
N VAL A 152 6.86 -10.13 -3.81
CA VAL A 152 7.04 -8.67 -3.93
C VAL A 152 8.46 -8.24 -4.32
N ASP A 153 9.38 -9.17 -4.51
CA ASP A 153 10.80 -8.87 -4.77
C ASP A 153 10.98 -7.94 -5.97
N GLY A 154 10.20 -8.14 -7.05
CA GLY A 154 10.25 -7.27 -8.23
C GLY A 154 9.75 -5.84 -7.97
N LEU A 155 8.76 -5.67 -7.08
CA LEU A 155 8.26 -4.37 -6.67
C LEU A 155 9.26 -3.67 -5.74
N ILE A 156 9.82 -4.40 -4.77
CA ILE A 156 10.88 -3.88 -3.89
C ILE A 156 12.08 -3.41 -4.72
N GLN A 157 12.52 -4.22 -5.70
CA GLN A 157 13.64 -3.86 -6.58
C GLN A 157 13.35 -2.58 -7.37
N ASN A 158 12.12 -2.40 -7.86
CA ASN A 158 11.74 -1.21 -8.59
C ASN A 158 11.78 0.06 -7.72
N TYR A 159 11.31 -0.02 -6.46
CA TYR A 159 11.45 1.07 -5.50
C TYR A 159 12.90 1.35 -5.14
N PHE A 160 13.70 0.29 -4.90
CA PHE A 160 15.11 0.41 -4.61
C PHE A 160 15.87 1.12 -5.74
N ASP A 161 15.63 0.72 -7.00
CA ASP A 161 16.25 1.33 -8.17
C ASP A 161 15.89 2.81 -8.31
N PHE A 162 14.65 3.19 -7.99
CA PHE A 162 14.24 4.58 -7.95
C PHE A 162 15.01 5.34 -6.87
N ILE A 163 14.97 4.89 -5.61
CA ILE A 163 15.57 5.59 -4.47
C ILE A 163 17.09 5.75 -4.67
N ILE A 164 17.77 4.72 -5.14
CA ILE A 164 19.23 4.75 -5.25
C ILE A 164 19.69 5.50 -6.50
N ASN A 165 19.02 5.34 -7.63
CA ASN A 165 19.54 5.75 -8.94
C ASN A 165 18.79 6.91 -9.58
N LYS A 166 17.57 7.24 -9.15
CA LYS A 166 16.71 8.21 -9.83
C LYS A 166 16.22 9.34 -8.95
N GLU A 167 16.18 9.13 -7.62
CA GLU A 167 15.77 10.16 -6.67
C GLU A 167 16.75 11.33 -6.71
N TYR A 168 16.20 12.54 -6.66
CA TYR A 168 17.01 13.76 -6.71
C TYR A 168 17.91 13.88 -5.49
N ARG A 169 19.16 14.22 -5.75
CA ARG A 169 20.18 14.46 -4.73
C ARG A 169 20.82 15.83 -4.89
N LEU A 170 21.13 16.44 -3.78
CA LEU A 170 21.96 17.64 -3.72
C LEU A 170 23.41 17.30 -4.11
N ALA A 171 24.22 18.33 -4.35
CA ALA A 171 25.63 18.17 -4.77
C ALA A 171 26.49 17.36 -3.77
N ASP A 172 26.12 17.34 -2.50
CA ASP A 172 26.77 16.55 -1.44
C ASP A 172 26.26 15.10 -1.33
N GLY A 173 25.30 14.72 -2.19
CA GLY A 173 24.68 13.38 -2.19
C GLY A 173 23.49 13.22 -1.26
N THR A 174 23.09 14.24 -0.52
CA THR A 174 21.90 14.22 0.34
C THR A 174 20.63 14.14 -0.52
N PHE A 175 19.66 13.35 -0.09
CA PHE A 175 18.32 13.37 -0.67
C PHE A 175 17.65 14.74 -0.44
N ALA A 176 17.00 15.26 -1.43
CA ALA A 176 16.29 16.55 -1.36
C ALA A 176 14.78 16.33 -1.18
#